data_b26d936fa24ace7af81eeda3621aa4ef
#
_entry.id   b26d936fa24ace7af81eeda3621aa4ef
#
_cell.length_a   1.000
_cell.length_b   1.000
_cell.length_c   1.000
_cell.angle_alpha   90.00
_cell.angle_beta   90.00
_cell.angle_gamma   90.00
#
_symmetry.space_group_name_H-M   'P 1'
#
loop_
_entity.id
_entity.type
_entity.pdbx_description
1 polymer ?
#
loop_
_entity_poly.entity_id
_entity_poly.type
_entity_poly.pdbx_seq_one_letter_code
_entity_poly.pdbx_strand_id
1 'polypeptide(L)'
;MKKKRIEQNEIKRYFLIIAAFLSFMILSLLFFLSWLQQDVEVSSRKTVATNVERQSYHLKSVLDIQFNYLTGMASYMGEGENLFCQENKRLIQSIVKEQDLDLIGIMKADGDTYYNNGARKNVKNRGYFKKVMQGQKIMSPPIESKVDGRTKVILAVPIYRNGKVTGALGASYNVGALNQMLFNDIYDGIGFSMIIDTSGKIISCDSGLSYRKIGINDNVYDFYTKSGEVAEKTMKSAKANIKKQKSGILVLKEKNAMSYLAYEPLHINNWMLCYLVPQSKAQEEFQFIGNKEVILFAVIGVGVITFFILIFQRTSMKQKKMREIASRDGLTQLYNKAGTEQRIKEWLHSDRSKAGAVLMMMDVDYFK
;
A
#
# COMPACT_ATOMS: atom_id res chain seq x y z
N MET A 1 54.41 23.75 30.66
CA MET A 1 53.47 24.23 29.65
C MET A 1 53.31 23.28 28.42
N LYS A 2 54.40 22.84 27.77
CA LYS A 2 54.34 21.95 26.58
C LYS A 2 53.58 20.65 26.81
N LYS A 3 53.73 19.98 27.94
CA LYS A 3 53.13 18.66 28.25
C LYS A 3 51.59 18.72 28.36
N LYS A 4 51.03 19.78 28.99
CA LYS A 4 49.57 20.02 29.12
C LYS A 4 48.91 20.29 27.76
N ARG A 5 49.66 20.91 26.83
CA ARG A 5 49.20 21.22 25.48
C ARG A 5 49.15 19.97 24.58
N ILE A 6 50.06 19.01 24.80
CA ILE A 6 50.08 17.72 24.08
C ILE A 6 48.87 16.87 24.52
N GLU A 7 48.61 16.81 25.83
CA GLU A 7 47.45 16.07 26.37
C GLU A 7 46.10 16.64 25.90
N GLN A 8 45.99 17.96 25.87
CA GLN A 8 44.78 18.60 25.33
C GLN A 8 44.58 18.31 23.83
N ASN A 9 45.67 18.21 23.08
CA ASN A 9 45.57 17.88 21.65
C ASN A 9 45.21 16.42 21.40
N GLU A 10 45.69 15.48 22.23
CA GLU A 10 45.26 14.05 22.13
C GLU A 10 43.78 13.89 22.46
N ILE A 11 43.28 14.51 23.54
CA ILE A 11 41.85 14.47 23.90
C ILE A 11 40.99 15.09 22.80
N LYS A 12 41.43 16.23 22.23
CA LYS A 12 40.72 16.86 21.09
C LYS A 12 40.70 15.95 19.86
N ARG A 13 41.77 15.22 19.60
CA ARG A 13 41.88 14.28 18.46
C ARG A 13 40.90 13.10 18.63
N TYR A 14 40.81 12.51 19.84
CA TYR A 14 39.82 11.46 20.13
C TYR A 14 38.39 11.99 20.03
N PHE A 15 38.12 13.17 20.55
CA PHE A 15 36.82 13.83 20.41
C PHE A 15 36.43 14.09 18.97
N LEU A 16 37.36 14.54 18.12
CA LEU A 16 37.13 14.72 16.68
C LEU A 16 36.83 13.40 15.96
N ILE A 17 37.53 12.32 16.29
CA ILE A 17 37.32 11.00 15.70
C ILE A 17 35.90 10.48 16.08
N ILE A 18 35.52 10.60 17.36
CA ILE A 18 34.19 10.20 17.83
C ILE A 18 33.11 11.07 17.16
N ALA A 19 33.28 12.37 17.08
CA ALA A 19 32.33 13.27 16.42
C ALA A 19 32.19 12.98 14.92
N ALA A 20 33.28 12.70 14.21
CA ALA A 20 33.27 12.32 12.81
C ALA A 20 32.55 10.98 12.60
N PHE A 21 32.78 10.00 13.48
CA PHE A 21 32.11 8.71 13.43
C PHE A 21 30.60 8.82 13.70
N LEU A 22 30.21 9.60 14.72
CA LEU A 22 28.77 9.85 15.00
C LEU A 22 28.11 10.59 13.85
N SER A 23 28.76 11.59 13.25
CA SER A 23 28.24 12.28 12.07
C SER A 23 28.05 11.33 10.89
N PHE A 24 29.01 10.43 10.64
CA PHE A 24 28.89 9.39 9.61
C PHE A 24 27.71 8.45 9.89
N MET A 25 27.52 8.00 11.13
CA MET A 25 26.38 7.16 11.53
C MET A 25 25.04 7.87 11.29
N ILE A 26 24.94 9.15 11.66
CA ILE A 26 23.70 9.93 11.46
C ILE A 26 23.40 10.06 9.97
N LEU A 27 24.39 10.40 9.15
CA LEU A 27 24.23 10.51 7.70
C LEU A 27 23.85 9.18 7.07
N SER A 28 24.46 8.07 7.49
CA SER A 28 24.11 6.72 7.05
C SER A 28 22.68 6.35 7.41
N LEU A 29 22.24 6.69 8.62
CA LEU A 29 20.86 6.46 9.07
C LEU A 29 19.86 7.28 8.24
N LEU A 30 20.13 8.56 8.00
CA LEU A 30 19.26 9.41 7.19
C LEU A 30 19.14 8.90 5.75
N PHE A 31 20.27 8.49 5.16
CA PHE A 31 20.29 7.88 3.83
C PHE A 31 19.47 6.59 3.80
N PHE A 32 19.65 5.72 4.80
CA PHE A 32 18.91 4.46 4.93
C PHE A 32 17.40 4.70 5.07
N LEU A 33 16.98 5.63 5.93
CA LEU A 33 15.57 5.97 6.10
C LEU A 33 14.94 6.52 4.81
N SER A 34 15.67 7.34 4.07
CA SER A 34 15.21 7.86 2.77
C SER A 34 15.07 6.75 1.73
N TRP A 35 16.03 5.83 1.68
CA TRP A 35 15.99 4.66 0.80
C TRP A 35 14.83 3.73 1.16
N LEU A 36 14.61 3.46 2.46
CA LEU A 36 13.51 2.63 2.96
C LEU A 36 12.14 3.22 2.58
N GLN A 37 11.96 4.55 2.74
CA GLN A 37 10.70 5.20 2.34
C GLN A 37 10.41 5.02 0.85
N GLN A 38 11.43 5.11 0.00
CA GLN A 38 11.28 4.90 -1.43
C GLN A 38 10.93 3.44 -1.75
N ASP A 39 11.57 2.49 -1.10
CA ASP A 39 11.32 1.06 -1.29
C ASP A 39 9.90 0.66 -0.84
N VAL A 40 9.45 1.17 0.31
CA VAL A 40 8.08 1.02 0.81
C VAL A 40 7.06 1.60 -0.18
N GLU A 41 7.32 2.77 -0.77
CA GLU A 41 6.43 3.36 -1.77
C GLU A 41 6.32 2.48 -3.03
N VAL A 42 7.44 2.00 -3.56
CA VAL A 42 7.46 1.12 -4.74
C VAL A 42 6.75 -0.20 -4.45
N SER A 43 7.04 -0.81 -3.31
CA SER A 43 6.47 -2.09 -2.88
C SER A 43 4.97 -1.98 -2.64
N SER A 44 4.50 -0.93 -1.96
CA SER A 44 3.07 -0.72 -1.71
C SER A 44 2.29 -0.48 -3.01
N ARG A 45 2.83 0.29 -3.96
CA ARG A 45 2.23 0.46 -5.28
C ARG A 45 2.10 -0.86 -6.03
N LYS A 46 3.15 -1.70 -6.00
CA LYS A 46 3.14 -3.02 -6.62
C LYS A 46 2.09 -3.92 -5.99
N THR A 47 2.00 -3.94 -4.65
CA THR A 47 1.00 -4.71 -3.90
C THR A 47 -0.41 -4.27 -4.26
N VAL A 48 -0.68 -2.96 -4.30
CA VAL A 48 -2.00 -2.44 -4.73
C VAL A 48 -2.33 -2.89 -6.15
N ALA A 49 -1.40 -2.76 -7.10
CA ALA A 49 -1.62 -3.19 -8.49
C ALA A 49 -1.90 -4.69 -8.58
N THR A 50 -1.12 -5.54 -7.88
CA THR A 50 -1.32 -7.00 -7.84
C THR A 50 -2.66 -7.38 -7.21
N ASN A 51 -3.09 -6.67 -6.16
CA ASN A 51 -4.37 -6.92 -5.52
C ASN A 51 -5.55 -6.59 -6.45
N VAL A 52 -5.49 -5.47 -7.18
CA VAL A 52 -6.52 -5.10 -8.16
C VAL A 52 -6.55 -6.07 -9.34
N GLU A 53 -5.39 -6.51 -9.83
CA GLU A 53 -5.29 -7.55 -10.85
C GLU A 53 -5.97 -8.86 -10.38
N ARG A 54 -5.64 -9.33 -9.18
CA ARG A 54 -6.24 -10.51 -8.58
C ARG A 54 -7.75 -10.37 -8.42
N GLN A 55 -8.21 -9.20 -7.99
CA GLN A 55 -9.63 -8.90 -7.87
C GLN A 55 -10.32 -8.88 -9.23
N SER A 56 -9.69 -8.35 -10.29
CA SER A 56 -10.23 -8.39 -11.65
C SER A 56 -10.40 -9.82 -12.14
N TYR A 57 -9.43 -10.70 -11.91
CA TYR A 57 -9.55 -12.12 -12.25
C TYR A 57 -10.64 -12.83 -11.45
N HIS A 58 -10.75 -12.54 -10.15
CA HIS A 58 -11.83 -13.08 -9.32
C HIS A 58 -13.20 -12.67 -9.87
N LEU A 59 -13.37 -11.38 -10.13
CA LEU A 59 -14.60 -10.83 -10.71
C LEU A 59 -14.97 -11.51 -12.02
N LYS A 60 -13.99 -11.65 -12.91
CA LYS A 60 -14.16 -12.35 -14.19
C LYS A 60 -14.61 -13.80 -13.95
N SER A 61 -13.97 -14.54 -13.04
CA SER A 61 -14.32 -15.92 -12.72
C SER A 61 -15.77 -16.04 -12.22
N VAL A 62 -16.18 -15.14 -11.35
CA VAL A 62 -17.57 -15.11 -10.85
C VAL A 62 -18.56 -14.89 -11.99
N LEU A 63 -18.29 -13.93 -12.87
CA LEU A 63 -19.15 -13.65 -14.02
C LEU A 63 -19.15 -14.79 -15.03
N ASP A 64 -18.01 -15.44 -15.28
CA ASP A 64 -17.92 -16.61 -16.14
C ASP A 64 -18.76 -17.79 -15.61
N ILE A 65 -18.77 -18.02 -14.28
CA ILE A 65 -19.61 -19.03 -13.65
C ILE A 65 -21.09 -18.70 -13.89
N GLN A 66 -21.52 -17.45 -13.72
CA GLN A 66 -22.90 -17.03 -13.94
C GLN A 66 -23.29 -17.18 -15.43
N PHE A 67 -22.42 -16.78 -16.37
CA PHE A 67 -22.65 -16.97 -17.78
C PHE A 67 -22.73 -18.45 -18.18
N ASN A 68 -21.89 -19.31 -17.62
CA ASN A 68 -21.93 -20.75 -17.90
C ASN A 68 -23.21 -21.38 -17.37
N TYR A 69 -23.65 -20.98 -16.19
CA TYR A 69 -24.92 -21.42 -15.63
C TYR A 69 -26.10 -21.03 -16.53
N LEU A 70 -26.22 -19.76 -16.92
CA LEU A 70 -27.23 -19.28 -17.83
C LEU A 70 -27.14 -19.96 -19.20
N THR A 71 -25.92 -20.24 -19.67
CA THR A 71 -25.72 -20.92 -20.98
C THR A 71 -26.22 -22.36 -20.95
N GLY A 72 -25.99 -23.11 -19.85
CA GLY A 72 -26.53 -24.47 -19.67
C GLY A 72 -28.07 -24.49 -19.74
N MET A 73 -28.70 -23.54 -19.04
CA MET A 73 -30.16 -23.39 -19.11
C MET A 73 -30.66 -23.01 -20.51
N ALA A 74 -29.97 -22.04 -21.14
CA ALA A 74 -30.32 -21.60 -22.50
C ALA A 74 -30.22 -22.75 -23.52
N SER A 75 -29.22 -23.63 -23.37
CA SER A 75 -29.07 -24.83 -24.22
C SER A 75 -30.24 -25.77 -24.05
N TYR A 76 -30.62 -26.08 -22.81
CA TYR A 76 -31.80 -26.92 -22.53
C TYR A 76 -33.07 -26.30 -23.11
N MET A 77 -33.32 -25.00 -22.94
CA MET A 77 -34.49 -24.30 -23.48
C MET A 77 -34.51 -24.29 -25.03
N GLY A 78 -33.35 -24.38 -25.66
CA GLY A 78 -33.19 -24.40 -27.13
C GLY A 78 -33.66 -25.71 -27.78
N GLU A 79 -33.75 -26.81 -27.04
CA GLU A 79 -34.21 -28.13 -27.53
C GLU A 79 -35.70 -28.13 -27.85
N GLY A 80 -36.53 -27.40 -27.12
CA GLY A 80 -37.94 -27.32 -27.29
C GLY A 80 -38.41 -26.39 -28.44
N GLU A 81 -39.55 -26.62 -29.04
CA GLU A 81 -40.07 -25.78 -30.15
C GLU A 81 -40.56 -24.41 -29.67
N ASN A 82 -41.09 -24.32 -28.47
CA ASN A 82 -41.65 -23.08 -27.93
C ASN A 82 -40.90 -22.64 -26.69
N LEU A 83 -40.22 -21.49 -26.79
CA LEU A 83 -39.45 -20.90 -25.66
C LEU A 83 -40.35 -20.59 -24.46
N PHE A 84 -41.65 -20.30 -24.65
CA PHE A 84 -42.59 -19.98 -23.60
C PHE A 84 -43.43 -21.21 -23.17
N CYS A 85 -42.89 -22.43 -23.35
CA CYS A 85 -43.59 -23.66 -22.84
C CYS A 85 -43.66 -23.63 -21.31
N GLN A 86 -44.56 -24.44 -20.77
CA GLN A 86 -44.81 -24.49 -19.31
C GLN A 86 -43.59 -24.97 -18.53
N GLU A 87 -42.78 -25.84 -19.12
CA GLU A 87 -41.56 -26.39 -18.56
C GLU A 87 -40.50 -25.30 -18.36
N ASN A 88 -40.23 -24.53 -19.42
CA ASN A 88 -39.27 -23.39 -19.35
C ASN A 88 -39.73 -22.32 -18.35
N LYS A 89 -41.04 -22.05 -18.25
CA LYS A 89 -41.59 -21.12 -17.26
C LYS A 89 -41.38 -21.63 -15.83
N ARG A 90 -41.64 -22.93 -15.57
CA ARG A 90 -41.39 -23.55 -14.26
C ARG A 90 -39.88 -23.50 -13.91
N LEU A 91 -39.02 -23.80 -14.87
CA LEU A 91 -37.56 -23.76 -14.68
C LEU A 91 -37.09 -22.39 -14.19
N ILE A 92 -37.45 -21.28 -14.85
CA ILE A 92 -37.07 -19.95 -14.41
C ILE A 92 -37.68 -19.52 -13.09
N GLN A 93 -38.86 -20.08 -12.70
CA GLN A 93 -39.49 -19.83 -11.42
C GLN A 93 -38.79 -20.55 -10.25
N SER A 94 -38.30 -21.77 -10.46
CA SER A 94 -37.61 -22.55 -9.41
C SER A 94 -36.24 -21.94 -9.09
N ILE A 95 -35.51 -21.49 -10.09
CA ILE A 95 -34.13 -21.02 -9.95
C ILE A 95 -34.01 -19.72 -9.16
N VAL A 96 -34.93 -18.79 -9.34
CA VAL A 96 -34.92 -17.51 -8.59
C VAL A 96 -35.07 -17.71 -7.09
N LYS A 97 -35.68 -18.82 -6.66
CA LYS A 97 -35.83 -19.16 -5.23
C LYS A 97 -34.51 -19.64 -4.58
N GLU A 98 -33.61 -20.20 -5.40
CA GLU A 98 -32.38 -20.83 -4.92
C GLU A 98 -31.16 -19.91 -5.08
N GLN A 99 -31.26 -18.88 -5.90
CA GLN A 99 -30.16 -17.94 -6.16
C GLN A 99 -30.63 -16.51 -5.93
N ASP A 100 -29.72 -15.62 -5.49
CA ASP A 100 -29.98 -14.18 -5.27
C ASP A 100 -30.24 -13.41 -6.57
N LEU A 101 -30.99 -13.99 -7.49
CA LEU A 101 -31.42 -13.36 -8.72
C LEU A 101 -32.70 -12.54 -8.46
N ASP A 102 -32.67 -11.31 -8.95
CA ASP A 102 -33.81 -10.42 -8.79
C ASP A 102 -34.93 -10.79 -9.80
N LEU A 103 -34.56 -10.96 -11.07
CA LEU A 103 -35.47 -11.43 -12.10
C LEU A 103 -34.71 -12.27 -13.13
N ILE A 104 -35.42 -13.27 -13.71
CA ILE A 104 -34.94 -14.00 -14.87
C ILE A 104 -36.02 -13.98 -15.96
N GLY A 105 -35.63 -13.77 -17.20
CA GLY A 105 -36.54 -13.64 -18.33
C GLY A 105 -36.10 -14.41 -19.55
N ILE A 106 -37.07 -15.11 -20.18
CA ILE A 106 -36.90 -15.73 -21.50
C ILE A 106 -37.33 -14.73 -22.55
N MET A 107 -36.50 -14.44 -23.53
CA MET A 107 -36.70 -13.44 -24.59
C MET A 107 -36.84 -14.16 -25.94
N LYS A 108 -37.91 -13.89 -26.69
CA LYS A 108 -38.05 -14.31 -28.09
C LYS A 108 -37.29 -13.37 -29.05
N ALA A 109 -37.09 -13.80 -30.27
CA ALA A 109 -36.38 -13.03 -31.32
C ALA A 109 -37.02 -11.67 -31.62
N ASP A 110 -38.32 -11.52 -31.43
CA ASP A 110 -39.08 -10.26 -31.59
C ASP A 110 -38.96 -9.34 -30.39
N GLY A 111 -38.26 -9.77 -29.30
CA GLY A 111 -38.05 -9.04 -28.05
C GLY A 111 -39.15 -9.26 -27.03
N ASP A 112 -40.22 -10.04 -27.31
CA ASP A 112 -41.21 -10.38 -26.29
C ASP A 112 -40.57 -11.25 -25.21
N THR A 113 -40.75 -10.85 -23.96
CA THR A 113 -40.04 -11.42 -22.81
C THR A 113 -41.01 -11.83 -21.73
N TYR A 114 -40.90 -13.07 -21.30
CA TYR A 114 -41.63 -13.64 -20.17
C TYR A 114 -40.69 -13.75 -18.97
N TYR A 115 -41.09 -13.17 -17.85
CA TYR A 115 -40.33 -13.17 -16.59
C TYR A 115 -40.81 -14.19 -15.60
N ASN A 116 -39.96 -14.64 -14.67
CA ASN A 116 -40.27 -15.59 -13.61
C ASN A 116 -41.46 -15.18 -12.73
N ASN A 117 -41.71 -13.87 -12.57
CA ASN A 117 -42.85 -13.34 -11.80
C ASN A 117 -44.13 -13.20 -12.62
N GLY A 118 -44.17 -13.77 -13.82
CA GLY A 118 -45.32 -13.73 -14.73
C GLY A 118 -45.45 -12.47 -15.59
N ALA A 119 -44.64 -11.45 -15.32
CA ALA A 119 -44.67 -10.22 -16.13
C ALA A 119 -44.26 -10.48 -17.57
N ARG A 120 -44.81 -9.68 -18.50
CA ARG A 120 -44.43 -9.65 -19.90
C ARG A 120 -44.04 -8.24 -20.32
N LYS A 121 -42.92 -8.10 -20.97
CA LYS A 121 -42.42 -6.81 -21.50
C LYS A 121 -41.65 -7.04 -22.81
N ASN A 122 -41.65 -6.06 -23.68
CA ASN A 122 -40.83 -6.13 -24.87
C ASN A 122 -39.52 -5.38 -24.67
N VAL A 123 -38.38 -6.04 -24.97
CA VAL A 123 -37.02 -5.54 -24.78
C VAL A 123 -36.26 -5.33 -26.11
N LYS A 124 -36.92 -5.41 -27.26
CA LYS A 124 -36.32 -5.31 -28.61
C LYS A 124 -35.38 -4.10 -28.78
N ASN A 125 -35.76 -2.96 -28.17
CA ASN A 125 -35.00 -1.71 -28.28
C ASN A 125 -33.82 -1.61 -27.27
N ARG A 126 -33.60 -2.59 -26.42
CA ARG A 126 -32.50 -2.58 -25.44
C ARG A 126 -31.16 -2.94 -26.10
N GLY A 127 -30.10 -2.22 -25.78
CA GLY A 127 -28.77 -2.43 -26.37
C GLY A 127 -28.22 -3.83 -26.10
N TYR A 128 -28.43 -4.37 -24.89
CA TYR A 128 -28.01 -5.75 -24.55
C TYR A 128 -28.75 -6.80 -25.38
N PHE A 129 -30.06 -6.60 -25.64
CA PHE A 129 -30.85 -7.52 -26.47
C PHE A 129 -30.33 -7.60 -27.90
N LYS A 130 -30.01 -6.48 -28.51
CA LYS A 130 -29.43 -6.45 -29.86
C LYS A 130 -28.14 -7.25 -29.97
N LYS A 131 -27.26 -7.14 -28.94
CA LYS A 131 -25.97 -7.86 -28.91
C LYS A 131 -26.16 -9.36 -28.66
N VAL A 132 -27.05 -9.74 -27.74
CA VAL A 132 -27.28 -11.16 -27.45
C VAL A 132 -27.92 -11.87 -28.64
N MET A 133 -28.79 -11.20 -29.41
CA MET A 133 -29.33 -11.74 -30.66
C MET A 133 -28.30 -11.90 -31.78
N GLN A 134 -27.13 -11.28 -31.66
CA GLN A 134 -25.96 -11.51 -32.50
C GLN A 134 -25.08 -12.68 -32.03
N GLY A 135 -25.53 -13.43 -31.02
CA GLY A 135 -24.80 -14.57 -30.47
C GLY A 135 -23.80 -14.22 -29.37
N GLN A 136 -23.77 -12.97 -28.88
CA GLN A 136 -22.83 -12.54 -27.85
C GLN A 136 -23.42 -12.77 -26.44
N LYS A 137 -22.62 -13.35 -25.55
CA LYS A 137 -22.89 -13.25 -24.12
C LYS A 137 -22.61 -11.82 -23.68
N ILE A 138 -23.51 -11.20 -22.91
CA ILE A 138 -23.40 -9.78 -22.61
C ILE A 138 -23.82 -9.45 -21.18
N MET A 139 -23.06 -8.61 -20.54
CA MET A 139 -23.44 -7.89 -19.31
C MET A 139 -23.87 -6.48 -19.70
N SER A 140 -25.08 -6.05 -19.36
CA SER A 140 -25.53 -4.70 -19.64
C SER A 140 -24.86 -3.69 -18.71
N PRO A 141 -24.67 -2.41 -19.10
CA PRO A 141 -24.52 -1.36 -18.11
C PRO A 141 -25.75 -1.31 -17.20
N PRO A 142 -25.69 -0.60 -16.06
CA PRO A 142 -26.88 -0.36 -15.24
C PRO A 142 -27.99 0.29 -16.06
N ILE A 143 -29.14 -0.32 -16.06
CA ILE A 143 -30.34 0.13 -16.81
C ILE A 143 -31.55 0.13 -15.91
N GLU A 144 -32.50 1.02 -16.18
CA GLU A 144 -33.79 1.00 -15.54
C GLU A 144 -34.61 -0.17 -16.09
N SER A 145 -35.08 -1.01 -15.15
CA SER A 145 -35.91 -2.21 -15.45
C SER A 145 -37.29 -1.80 -15.91
N LYS A 146 -37.76 -2.39 -17.03
CA LYS A 146 -39.13 -2.20 -17.53
C LYS A 146 -40.20 -2.87 -16.65
N VAL A 147 -39.77 -3.73 -15.70
CA VAL A 147 -40.71 -4.51 -14.86
C VAL A 147 -41.04 -3.74 -13.57
N ASP A 148 -40.04 -3.16 -12.92
CA ASP A 148 -40.19 -2.56 -11.58
C ASP A 148 -39.52 -1.18 -11.43
N GLY A 149 -38.95 -0.60 -12.50
CA GLY A 149 -38.33 0.70 -12.50
C GLY A 149 -36.98 0.78 -11.80
N ARG A 150 -36.51 -0.31 -11.17
CA ARG A 150 -35.23 -0.29 -10.43
C ARG A 150 -34.05 -0.36 -11.38
N THR A 151 -32.92 0.22 -10.96
CA THR A 151 -31.67 0.11 -11.71
C THR A 151 -31.07 -1.28 -11.51
N LYS A 152 -30.88 -1.99 -12.63
CA LYS A 152 -30.38 -3.37 -12.66
C LYS A 152 -29.30 -3.55 -13.72
N VAL A 153 -28.49 -4.57 -13.54
CA VAL A 153 -27.57 -5.11 -14.54
C VAL A 153 -28.13 -6.42 -15.06
N ILE A 154 -28.09 -6.62 -16.37
CA ILE A 154 -28.60 -7.82 -17.03
C ILE A 154 -27.42 -8.64 -17.56
N LEU A 155 -27.32 -9.89 -17.13
CA LEU A 155 -26.51 -10.91 -17.79
C LEU A 155 -27.39 -11.64 -18.78
N ALA A 156 -27.07 -11.63 -20.05
CA ALA A 156 -27.84 -12.28 -21.09
C ALA A 156 -27.01 -13.19 -21.97
N VAL A 157 -27.56 -14.35 -22.28
CA VAL A 157 -26.95 -15.36 -23.16
C VAL A 157 -27.92 -15.74 -24.30
N PRO A 158 -27.42 -16.05 -25.50
CA PRO A 158 -28.23 -16.46 -26.61
C PRO A 158 -28.78 -17.86 -26.40
N ILE A 159 -30.02 -18.10 -26.85
CA ILE A 159 -30.64 -19.44 -26.98
C ILE A 159 -30.49 -19.87 -28.44
N TYR A 160 -29.78 -20.96 -28.65
CA TYR A 160 -29.57 -21.54 -29.98
C TYR A 160 -30.51 -22.67 -30.26
N ARG A 161 -31.00 -22.75 -31.48
CA ARG A 161 -31.68 -23.91 -32.05
C ARG A 161 -31.17 -24.13 -33.47
N ASN A 162 -30.72 -25.35 -33.76
CA ASN A 162 -30.17 -25.73 -35.05
C ASN A 162 -29.08 -24.73 -35.53
N GLY A 163 -28.19 -24.29 -34.61
CA GLY A 163 -27.11 -23.34 -34.87
C GLY A 163 -27.52 -21.86 -35.05
N LYS A 164 -28.83 -21.54 -34.98
CA LYS A 164 -29.36 -20.17 -35.10
C LYS A 164 -29.83 -19.63 -33.76
N VAL A 165 -29.62 -18.36 -33.50
CA VAL A 165 -30.12 -17.67 -32.31
C VAL A 165 -31.64 -17.49 -32.45
N THR A 166 -32.44 -18.14 -31.65
CA THR A 166 -33.91 -18.08 -31.66
C THR A 166 -34.49 -17.24 -30.53
N GLY A 167 -33.66 -16.88 -29.54
CA GLY A 167 -34.04 -16.06 -28.43
C GLY A 167 -32.86 -15.85 -27.49
N ALA A 168 -33.15 -15.40 -26.30
CA ALA A 168 -32.15 -15.19 -25.26
C ALA A 168 -32.69 -15.49 -23.87
N LEU A 169 -31.81 -15.87 -22.94
CA LEU A 169 -32.09 -15.94 -21.51
C LEU A 169 -31.36 -14.82 -20.81
N GLY A 170 -32.04 -14.06 -19.97
CA GLY A 170 -31.43 -12.95 -19.23
C GLY A 170 -31.75 -13.02 -17.74
N ALA A 171 -30.73 -12.91 -16.90
CA ALA A 171 -30.83 -12.75 -15.47
C ALA A 171 -30.52 -11.32 -15.06
N SER A 172 -31.31 -10.73 -14.20
CA SER A 172 -31.12 -9.39 -13.68
C SER A 172 -30.63 -9.40 -12.23
N TYR A 173 -29.68 -8.59 -11.96
CA TYR A 173 -29.13 -8.37 -10.62
C TYR A 173 -29.36 -6.92 -10.19
N ASN A 174 -29.75 -6.72 -8.94
CA ASN A 174 -29.70 -5.40 -8.34
C ASN A 174 -28.24 -4.93 -8.27
N VAL A 175 -27.98 -3.66 -8.55
CA VAL A 175 -26.62 -3.10 -8.53
C VAL A 175 -25.94 -3.28 -7.17
N GLY A 176 -26.70 -3.15 -6.07
CA GLY A 176 -26.17 -3.37 -4.72
C GLY A 176 -25.75 -4.82 -4.46
N ALA A 177 -26.60 -5.81 -4.85
CA ALA A 177 -26.28 -7.23 -4.75
C ALA A 177 -25.07 -7.59 -5.65
N LEU A 178 -25.01 -7.02 -6.85
CA LEU A 178 -23.88 -7.17 -7.74
C LEU A 178 -22.60 -6.64 -7.09
N ASN A 179 -22.67 -5.47 -6.47
CA ASN A 179 -21.51 -4.89 -5.78
C ASN A 179 -21.02 -5.78 -4.63
N GLN A 180 -21.91 -6.32 -3.81
CA GLN A 180 -21.54 -7.26 -2.74
C GLN A 180 -20.90 -8.54 -3.28
N MET A 181 -21.38 -9.04 -4.42
CA MET A 181 -20.84 -10.23 -5.07
C MET A 181 -19.46 -9.96 -5.72
N LEU A 182 -19.27 -8.75 -6.24
CA LEU A 182 -18.12 -8.37 -7.04
C LEU A 182 -16.98 -7.75 -6.24
N PHE A 183 -17.27 -7.02 -5.16
CA PHE A 183 -16.28 -6.28 -4.41
C PHE A 183 -16.03 -6.93 -3.06
N ASN A 184 -15.08 -7.87 -3.03
CA ASN A 184 -14.50 -8.33 -1.78
C ASN A 184 -13.61 -7.24 -1.21
N ASP A 185 -13.67 -7.13 0.09
CA ASP A 185 -12.84 -6.18 0.85
C ASP A 185 -11.36 -6.57 0.77
N ILE A 186 -10.54 -5.70 0.14
CA ILE A 186 -9.12 -5.94 -0.06
C ILE A 186 -8.28 -5.40 1.10
N TYR A 187 -8.78 -4.38 1.81
CA TYR A 187 -8.09 -3.67 2.89
C TYR A 187 -9.03 -3.37 4.06
N ASP A 188 -9.71 -4.38 4.59
CA ASP A 188 -10.57 -4.30 5.78
C ASP A 188 -11.60 -3.13 5.71
N GLY A 189 -12.22 -2.90 4.56
CA GLY A 189 -13.22 -1.83 4.35
C GLY A 189 -12.65 -0.43 4.12
N ILE A 190 -11.36 -0.27 3.93
CA ILE A 190 -10.75 1.07 3.85
C ILE A 190 -10.49 1.53 2.41
N GLY A 191 -10.68 0.67 1.44
CA GLY A 191 -10.59 1.00 0.03
C GLY A 191 -11.97 1.06 -0.64
N PHE A 192 -12.00 1.62 -1.86
CA PHE A 192 -13.23 1.74 -2.65
C PHE A 192 -13.02 1.18 -4.04
N SER A 193 -13.90 0.26 -4.40
CA SER A 193 -13.92 -0.32 -5.74
C SER A 193 -14.92 0.41 -6.63
N MET A 194 -14.56 0.59 -7.88
CA MET A 194 -15.47 1.09 -8.91
C MET A 194 -15.19 0.45 -10.26
N ILE A 195 -16.22 0.31 -11.07
CA ILE A 195 -16.11 -0.11 -12.46
C ILE A 195 -16.37 1.11 -13.32
N ILE A 196 -15.46 1.38 -14.26
CA ILE A 196 -15.60 2.46 -15.25
C ILE A 196 -15.57 1.92 -16.66
N ASP A 197 -16.18 2.66 -17.60
CA ASP A 197 -15.98 2.44 -19.02
C ASP A 197 -14.73 3.17 -19.54
N THR A 198 -14.40 2.98 -20.81
CA THR A 198 -13.24 3.64 -21.45
C THR A 198 -13.37 5.16 -21.56
N SER A 199 -14.56 5.72 -21.38
CA SER A 199 -14.78 7.17 -21.33
C SER A 199 -14.53 7.75 -19.92
N GLY A 200 -14.35 6.88 -18.90
CA GLY A 200 -14.20 7.25 -17.50
C GLY A 200 -15.51 7.37 -16.75
N LYS A 201 -16.65 7.00 -17.39
CA LYS A 201 -17.96 7.00 -16.73
C LYS A 201 -18.04 5.85 -15.73
N ILE A 202 -18.49 6.14 -14.51
CA ILE A 202 -18.69 5.14 -13.47
C ILE A 202 -19.95 4.33 -13.79
N ILE A 203 -19.76 3.03 -13.95
CA ILE A 203 -20.81 2.04 -14.22
C ILE A 203 -21.37 1.48 -12.92
N SER A 204 -20.48 1.20 -11.97
CA SER A 204 -20.79 0.66 -10.65
C SER A 204 -19.71 1.11 -9.67
N CYS A 205 -20.08 1.33 -8.43
CA CYS A 205 -19.14 1.68 -7.37
C CYS A 205 -19.64 1.20 -6.02
N ASP A 206 -18.70 1.01 -5.08
CA ASP A 206 -18.99 0.77 -3.68
C ASP A 206 -19.73 1.97 -3.08
N SER A 207 -20.67 1.71 -2.16
CA SER A 207 -21.43 2.73 -1.44
C SER A 207 -20.55 3.66 -0.59
N GLY A 208 -19.39 3.17 -0.14
CA GLY A 208 -18.39 3.94 0.60
C GLY A 208 -17.82 5.14 -0.18
N LEU A 209 -17.88 5.15 -1.51
CA LEU A 209 -17.41 6.29 -2.33
C LEU A 209 -18.28 7.56 -2.19
N SER A 210 -19.45 7.45 -1.61
CA SER A 210 -20.38 8.58 -1.45
C SER A 210 -19.80 9.77 -0.66
N TYR A 211 -18.85 9.52 0.27
CA TYR A 211 -18.19 10.60 1.01
C TYR A 211 -17.33 11.51 0.10
N ARG A 212 -16.85 11.01 -1.03
CA ARG A 212 -16.09 11.79 -2.03
C ARG A 212 -16.98 12.59 -2.98
N LYS A 213 -18.31 12.51 -2.84
CA LYS A 213 -19.29 13.17 -3.73
C LYS A 213 -19.13 12.76 -5.20
N ILE A 214 -18.70 11.52 -5.45
CA ILE A 214 -18.61 10.88 -6.75
C ILE A 214 -19.42 9.59 -6.72
N GLY A 215 -20.12 9.27 -7.79
CA GLY A 215 -21.00 8.12 -7.83
C GLY A 215 -21.30 7.63 -9.24
N ILE A 216 -22.30 6.73 -9.35
CA ILE A 216 -22.71 6.16 -10.63
C ILE A 216 -23.11 7.28 -11.61
N ASN A 217 -22.68 7.17 -12.85
CA ASN A 217 -22.80 8.12 -13.96
C ASN A 217 -21.84 9.31 -13.94
N ASP A 218 -21.12 9.57 -12.86
CA ASP A 218 -20.06 10.57 -12.88
C ASP A 218 -18.86 10.13 -13.72
N ASN A 219 -18.01 11.10 -14.08
CA ASN A 219 -16.80 10.84 -14.85
C ASN A 219 -15.55 11.00 -13.96
N VAL A 220 -14.83 9.88 -13.77
CA VAL A 220 -13.61 9.80 -12.92
C VAL A 220 -12.53 10.77 -13.42
N TYR A 221 -12.37 10.88 -14.74
CA TYR A 221 -11.33 11.73 -15.31
C TYR A 221 -11.58 13.21 -15.00
N ASP A 222 -12.82 13.64 -15.22
CA ASP A 222 -13.21 15.04 -15.00
C ASP A 222 -13.19 15.38 -13.51
N PHE A 223 -13.63 14.45 -12.68
CA PHE A 223 -13.65 14.64 -11.23
C PHE A 223 -12.24 14.90 -10.69
N TYR A 224 -11.29 13.99 -10.92
CA TYR A 224 -9.94 14.11 -10.35
C TYR A 224 -9.07 15.17 -11.04
N THR A 225 -9.37 15.54 -12.28
CA THR A 225 -8.70 16.67 -12.93
C THR A 225 -9.19 18.01 -12.42
N LYS A 226 -10.52 18.18 -12.25
CA LYS A 226 -11.12 19.42 -11.73
C LYS A 226 -10.80 19.66 -10.26
N SER A 227 -10.72 18.60 -9.46
CA SER A 227 -10.30 18.72 -8.04
C SER A 227 -8.82 19.06 -7.88
N GLY A 228 -8.01 18.96 -8.95
CA GLY A 228 -6.57 19.18 -8.91
C GLY A 228 -5.77 18.05 -8.25
N GLU A 229 -6.41 16.92 -7.95
CA GLU A 229 -5.75 15.77 -7.31
C GLU A 229 -4.78 15.03 -8.25
N VAL A 230 -4.99 15.17 -9.57
CA VAL A 230 -4.12 14.58 -10.60
C VAL A 230 -3.75 15.63 -11.64
N ALA A 231 -2.46 15.70 -11.97
CA ALA A 231 -1.99 16.55 -13.04
C ALA A 231 -2.60 16.12 -14.40
N GLU A 232 -3.01 17.07 -15.22
CA GLU A 232 -3.66 16.83 -16.52
C GLU A 232 -2.84 15.89 -17.44
N LYS A 233 -1.53 16.08 -17.47
CA LYS A 233 -0.60 15.20 -18.26
C LYS A 233 -0.68 13.75 -17.78
N THR A 234 -0.72 13.50 -16.47
CA THR A 234 -0.82 12.16 -15.90
C THR A 234 -2.17 11.53 -16.21
N MET A 235 -3.25 12.29 -16.08
CA MET A 235 -4.59 11.85 -16.44
C MET A 235 -4.71 11.52 -17.92
N LYS A 236 -4.09 12.30 -18.81
CA LYS A 236 -4.05 12.01 -20.27
C LYS A 236 -3.37 10.67 -20.56
N SER A 237 -2.28 10.36 -19.87
CA SER A 237 -1.61 9.06 -19.98
C SER A 237 -2.48 7.91 -19.48
N ALA A 238 -3.16 8.07 -18.34
CA ALA A 238 -4.09 7.07 -17.82
C ALA A 238 -5.26 6.81 -18.78
N LYS A 239 -5.88 7.87 -19.34
CA LYS A 239 -6.91 7.75 -20.38
C LYS A 239 -6.44 6.93 -21.60
N ALA A 240 -5.20 7.18 -22.05
CA ALA A 240 -4.62 6.45 -23.18
C ALA A 240 -4.40 4.96 -22.85
N ASN A 241 -3.97 4.63 -21.62
CA ASN A 241 -3.81 3.26 -21.16
C ASN A 241 -5.16 2.55 -21.06
N ILE A 242 -6.15 3.17 -20.44
CA ILE A 242 -7.51 2.62 -20.26
C ILE A 242 -8.16 2.33 -21.62
N LYS A 243 -8.04 3.24 -22.60
CA LYS A 243 -8.52 3.00 -23.98
C LYS A 243 -7.85 1.79 -24.64
N LYS A 244 -6.60 1.49 -24.29
CA LYS A 244 -5.84 0.33 -24.80
C LYS A 244 -6.00 -0.91 -23.93
N GLN A 245 -6.90 -0.89 -22.95
CA GLN A 245 -7.11 -1.99 -21.98
C GLN A 245 -5.79 -2.38 -21.30
N LYS A 246 -5.04 -1.39 -20.81
CA LYS A 246 -3.81 -1.58 -20.05
C LYS A 246 -4.02 -1.17 -18.60
N SER A 247 -3.48 -1.95 -17.69
CA SER A 247 -3.40 -1.66 -16.27
C SER A 247 -2.52 -0.46 -15.95
N GLY A 248 -2.70 0.10 -14.76
CA GLY A 248 -1.88 1.17 -14.27
C GLY A 248 -2.29 1.64 -12.88
N ILE A 249 -1.52 2.59 -12.36
CA ILE A 249 -1.77 3.20 -11.05
C ILE A 249 -1.56 4.72 -11.15
N LEU A 250 -2.47 5.47 -10.53
CA LEU A 250 -2.39 6.91 -10.35
C LEU A 250 -2.15 7.23 -8.88
N VAL A 251 -1.37 8.27 -8.61
CA VAL A 251 -1.26 8.87 -7.28
C VAL A 251 -2.15 10.11 -7.25
N LEU A 252 -3.14 10.09 -6.39
CA LEU A 252 -4.04 11.20 -6.12
C LEU A 252 -3.45 12.01 -4.96
N LYS A 253 -3.28 13.31 -5.16
CA LYS A 253 -2.78 14.25 -4.14
C LYS A 253 -3.94 15.04 -3.57
N GLU A 254 -4.38 14.67 -2.39
CA GLU A 254 -5.36 15.42 -1.61
C GLU A 254 -4.64 16.47 -0.74
N LYS A 255 -5.38 17.41 -0.15
CA LYS A 255 -4.77 18.52 0.64
C LYS A 255 -3.79 18.04 1.71
N ASN A 256 -4.11 16.95 2.43
CA ASN A 256 -3.29 16.41 3.53
C ASN A 256 -3.05 14.88 3.44
N ALA A 257 -3.36 14.26 2.31
CA ALA A 257 -3.25 12.82 2.14
C ALA A 257 -2.89 12.47 0.71
N MET A 258 -2.37 11.27 0.52
CA MET A 258 -2.18 10.68 -0.79
C MET A 258 -2.99 9.39 -0.87
N SER A 259 -3.52 9.10 -2.05
CA SER A 259 -4.23 7.86 -2.34
C SER A 259 -3.72 7.24 -3.63
N TYR A 260 -3.75 5.93 -3.72
CA TYR A 260 -3.49 5.21 -4.96
C TYR A 260 -4.81 4.84 -5.62
N LEU A 261 -4.94 5.14 -6.90
CA LEU A 261 -6.01 4.68 -7.76
C LEU A 261 -5.41 3.71 -8.79
N ALA A 262 -5.53 2.43 -8.52
CA ALA A 262 -5.13 1.38 -9.46
C ALA A 262 -6.30 1.05 -10.38
N TYR A 263 -6.00 0.70 -11.64
CA TYR A 263 -7.01 0.31 -12.63
C TYR A 263 -6.52 -0.88 -13.45
N GLU A 264 -7.44 -1.84 -13.66
CA GLU A 264 -7.18 -3.12 -14.32
C GLU A 264 -8.32 -3.48 -15.28
N PRO A 265 -8.04 -4.00 -16.50
CA PRO A 265 -9.09 -4.47 -17.41
C PRO A 265 -9.93 -5.59 -16.81
N LEU A 266 -11.24 -5.49 -16.96
CA LEU A 266 -12.16 -6.59 -16.61
C LEU A 266 -12.35 -7.61 -17.72
N HIS A 267 -11.85 -7.30 -18.94
CA HIS A 267 -12.05 -8.11 -20.16
C HIS A 267 -13.54 -8.37 -20.51
N ILE A 268 -14.42 -7.54 -19.98
CA ILE A 268 -15.87 -7.55 -20.23
C ILE A 268 -16.28 -6.14 -20.62
N ASN A 269 -16.98 -5.99 -21.74
CA ASN A 269 -17.49 -4.71 -22.24
C ASN A 269 -16.43 -3.59 -22.39
N ASN A 270 -15.14 -3.92 -22.38
CA ASN A 270 -14.02 -2.96 -22.29
C ASN A 270 -14.05 -2.12 -21.00
N TRP A 271 -14.60 -2.66 -19.93
CA TRP A 271 -14.63 -2.00 -18.62
C TRP A 271 -13.32 -2.19 -17.86
N MET A 272 -13.08 -1.26 -16.95
CA MET A 272 -11.93 -1.28 -16.04
C MET A 272 -12.43 -1.39 -14.61
N LEU A 273 -11.83 -2.26 -13.83
CA LEU A 273 -11.91 -2.24 -12.39
C LEU A 273 -10.94 -1.18 -11.88
N CYS A 274 -11.42 -0.26 -11.09
CA CYS A 274 -10.61 0.72 -10.39
C CYS A 274 -10.71 0.49 -8.88
N TYR A 275 -9.58 0.59 -8.19
CA TYR A 275 -9.51 0.50 -6.74
C TYR A 275 -8.77 1.69 -6.16
N LEU A 276 -9.44 2.39 -5.27
CA LEU A 276 -8.92 3.57 -4.59
C LEU A 276 -8.57 3.21 -3.14
N VAL A 277 -7.33 3.41 -2.74
CA VAL A 277 -6.86 3.13 -1.38
C VAL A 277 -5.97 4.27 -0.86
N PRO A 278 -6.13 4.72 0.40
CA PRO A 278 -5.21 5.67 1.02
C PRO A 278 -3.79 5.09 1.05
N GLN A 279 -2.79 5.92 0.71
CA GLN A 279 -1.38 5.52 0.72
C GLN A 279 -0.95 4.97 2.09
N SER A 280 -1.40 5.61 3.18
CA SER A 280 -1.10 5.19 4.55
C SER A 280 -1.51 3.73 4.81
N LYS A 281 -2.66 3.32 4.27
CA LYS A 281 -3.15 1.94 4.41
C LYS A 281 -2.41 0.96 3.52
N ALA A 282 -2.12 1.33 2.28
CA ALA A 282 -1.31 0.52 1.38
C ALA A 282 0.12 0.31 1.91
N GLN A 283 0.62 1.21 2.76
CA GLN A 283 1.94 1.13 3.38
C GLN A 283 1.94 0.47 4.77
N GLU A 284 0.78 0.24 5.38
CA GLU A 284 0.67 -0.25 6.76
C GLU A 284 1.38 -1.60 6.96
N GLU A 285 1.25 -2.53 6.00
CA GLU A 285 1.94 -3.81 6.02
C GLU A 285 3.48 -3.68 6.04
N PHE A 286 4.01 -2.58 5.50
CA PHE A 286 5.45 -2.32 5.40
C PHE A 286 5.99 -1.50 6.58
N GLN A 287 5.15 -0.78 7.34
CA GLN A 287 5.59 0.04 8.48
C GLN A 287 6.20 -0.81 9.60
N PHE A 288 5.74 -2.05 9.76
CA PHE A 288 6.28 -2.98 10.73
C PHE A 288 7.77 -3.31 10.48
N ILE A 289 8.20 -3.36 9.21
CA ILE A 289 9.59 -3.60 8.83
C ILE A 289 10.44 -2.39 9.22
N GLY A 290 10.02 -1.19 8.83
CA GLY A 290 10.76 0.05 9.13
C GLY A 290 10.97 0.31 10.62
N ASN A 291 9.98 0.02 11.47
CA ASN A 291 10.11 0.21 12.91
C ASN A 291 11.15 -0.73 13.54
N LYS A 292 11.22 -1.98 13.11
CA LYS A 292 12.22 -2.95 13.61
C LYS A 292 13.64 -2.57 13.21
N GLU A 293 13.83 -2.09 12.01
CA GLU A 293 15.13 -1.66 11.51
C GLU A 293 15.64 -0.41 12.22
N VAL A 294 14.78 0.57 12.50
CA VAL A 294 15.13 1.75 13.31
C VAL A 294 15.57 1.33 14.72
N ILE A 295 14.87 0.39 15.35
CA ILE A 295 15.27 -0.16 16.67
C ILE A 295 16.64 -0.84 16.58
N LEU A 296 16.89 -1.63 15.54
CA LEU A 296 18.16 -2.30 15.33
C LEU A 296 19.32 -1.29 15.20
N PHE A 297 19.14 -0.23 14.39
CA PHE A 297 20.13 0.85 14.27
C PHE A 297 20.35 1.59 15.58
N ALA A 298 19.31 1.84 16.36
CA ALA A 298 19.44 2.45 17.69
C ALA A 298 20.26 1.57 18.64
N VAL A 299 20.01 0.26 18.67
CA VAL A 299 20.78 -0.70 19.50
C VAL A 299 22.25 -0.74 19.08
N ILE A 300 22.53 -0.81 17.77
CA ILE A 300 23.90 -0.76 17.25
C ILE A 300 24.58 0.56 17.65
N GLY A 301 23.89 1.70 17.52
CA GLY A 301 24.41 3.01 17.91
C GLY A 301 24.80 3.10 19.37
N VAL A 302 23.93 2.62 20.27
CA VAL A 302 24.20 2.55 21.72
C VAL A 302 25.41 1.64 22.00
N GLY A 303 25.49 0.48 21.33
CA GLY A 303 26.62 -0.44 21.45
C GLY A 303 27.95 0.20 21.07
N VAL A 304 27.97 0.91 19.96
CA VAL A 304 29.16 1.62 19.48
C VAL A 304 29.59 2.76 20.43
N ILE A 305 28.64 3.56 20.93
CA ILE A 305 28.93 4.62 21.90
C ILE A 305 29.52 4.02 23.18
N THR A 306 28.91 2.94 23.67
CA THR A 306 29.41 2.23 24.87
C THR A 306 30.81 1.70 24.67
N PHE A 307 31.10 1.10 23.49
CA PHE A 307 32.43 0.61 23.14
C PHE A 307 33.49 1.73 23.15
N PHE A 308 33.19 2.90 22.58
CA PHE A 308 34.10 4.04 22.62
C PHE A 308 34.33 4.58 24.03
N ILE A 309 33.30 4.63 24.88
CA ILE A 309 33.43 5.03 26.27
C ILE A 309 34.36 4.08 27.03
N LEU A 310 34.21 2.77 26.85
CA LEU A 310 35.07 1.75 27.46
C LEU A 310 36.53 1.87 27.01
N ILE A 311 36.79 2.05 25.72
CA ILE A 311 38.14 2.29 25.19
C ILE A 311 38.74 3.55 25.78
N PHE A 312 38.00 4.64 25.85
CA PHE A 312 38.46 5.91 26.43
C PHE A 312 38.85 5.75 27.91
N GLN A 313 37.98 5.09 28.70
CA GLN A 313 38.25 4.81 30.11
C GLN A 313 39.51 3.95 30.28
N ARG A 314 39.66 2.88 29.48
CA ARG A 314 40.81 1.98 29.53
C ARG A 314 42.11 2.70 29.14
N THR A 315 42.09 3.54 28.15
CA THR A 315 43.22 4.33 27.70
C THR A 315 43.62 5.38 28.75
N SER A 316 42.65 6.06 29.35
CA SER A 316 42.87 7.04 30.42
C SER A 316 43.46 6.39 31.68
N MET A 317 42.98 5.22 32.06
CA MET A 317 43.53 4.45 33.19
C MET A 317 44.97 4.00 32.92
N LYS A 318 45.29 3.51 31.70
CA LYS A 318 46.65 3.13 31.33
C LYS A 318 47.58 4.34 31.36
N GLN A 319 47.18 5.50 30.85
CA GLN A 319 47.97 6.71 30.89
C GLN A 319 48.23 7.18 32.32
N LYS A 320 47.21 7.13 33.22
CA LYS A 320 47.41 7.47 34.64
C LYS A 320 48.45 6.56 35.29
N LYS A 321 48.32 5.23 35.09
CA LYS A 321 49.26 4.23 35.62
C LYS A 321 50.69 4.42 35.06
N MET A 322 50.83 4.68 33.80
CA MET A 322 52.13 4.97 33.18
C MET A 322 52.77 6.25 33.70
N ARG A 323 51.98 7.29 33.98
CA ARG A 323 52.46 8.53 34.61
C ARG A 323 52.92 8.28 36.04
N GLU A 324 52.21 7.48 36.81
CA GLU A 324 52.58 7.13 38.19
C GLU A 324 53.91 6.36 38.22
N ILE A 325 54.10 5.39 37.35
CA ILE A 325 55.35 4.65 37.20
C ILE A 325 56.48 5.58 36.78
N ALA A 326 56.25 6.45 35.79
CA ALA A 326 57.26 7.40 35.28
C ALA A 326 57.59 8.54 36.27
N SER A 327 56.82 8.72 37.36
CA SER A 327 57.05 9.72 38.38
C SER A 327 57.89 9.20 39.55
N ARG A 328 58.19 7.89 39.58
CA ARG A 328 59.01 7.27 40.61
C ARG A 328 60.39 6.90 40.13
N ASP A 329 61.35 6.85 41.04
CA ASP A 329 62.72 6.36 40.78
C ASP A 329 62.69 4.81 40.81
N GLY A 330 63.39 4.18 39.83
CA GLY A 330 63.36 2.74 39.66
C GLY A 330 64.00 1.92 40.75
N LEU A 331 64.94 2.49 41.48
CA LEU A 331 65.67 1.84 42.58
C LEU A 331 65.01 2.07 43.93
N THR A 332 64.67 3.30 44.26
CA THR A 332 64.17 3.68 45.57
C THR A 332 62.66 3.69 45.69
N GLN A 333 61.94 3.63 44.59
CA GLN A 333 60.48 3.76 44.52
C GLN A 333 59.98 5.10 45.05
N LEU A 334 60.83 6.03 45.43
CA LEU A 334 60.47 7.41 45.81
C LEU A 334 60.10 8.24 44.57
N TYR A 335 59.45 9.38 44.78
CA TYR A 335 59.19 10.28 43.63
C TYR A 335 60.51 10.83 43.09
N ASN A 336 60.68 10.67 41.78
CA ASN A 336 61.83 11.32 41.13
C ASN A 336 61.58 12.84 41.06
N LYS A 337 62.59 13.59 40.58
CA LYS A 337 62.55 15.06 40.54
C LYS A 337 61.25 15.56 39.85
N ALA A 338 60.85 14.96 38.72
CA ALA A 338 59.66 15.39 38.00
C ALA A 338 58.36 15.06 38.78
N GLY A 339 58.26 13.91 39.42
CA GLY A 339 57.15 13.52 40.25
C GLY A 339 56.98 14.40 41.48
N THR A 340 58.10 14.73 42.12
CA THR A 340 58.10 15.62 43.30
C THR A 340 57.67 17.03 42.93
N GLU A 341 58.23 17.62 41.86
CA GLU A 341 57.82 18.96 41.39
C GLU A 341 56.33 19.01 41.05
N GLN A 342 55.79 17.98 40.44
CA GLN A 342 54.37 17.93 40.08
C GLN A 342 53.48 17.87 41.34
N ARG A 343 53.82 17.06 42.32
CA ARG A 343 53.07 16.96 43.58
C ARG A 343 53.12 18.25 44.40
N ILE A 344 54.26 18.91 44.44
CA ILE A 344 54.39 20.23 45.08
C ILE A 344 53.48 21.24 44.39
N LYS A 345 53.45 21.27 43.04
CA LYS A 345 52.50 22.13 42.27
C LYS A 345 51.05 21.82 42.55
N GLU A 346 50.67 20.55 42.58
CA GLU A 346 49.29 20.13 42.86
C GLU A 346 48.87 20.51 44.30
N TRP A 347 49.78 20.34 45.25
CA TRP A 347 49.53 20.74 46.65
C TRP A 347 49.37 22.25 46.79
N LEU A 348 50.23 23.06 46.14
CA LEU A 348 50.16 24.53 46.16
C LEU A 348 48.86 25.09 45.56
N HIS A 349 48.23 24.36 44.63
CA HIS A 349 46.94 24.73 44.02
C HIS A 349 45.72 24.13 44.77
N SER A 350 45.94 23.35 45.79
CA SER A 350 44.84 22.76 46.59
C SER A 350 44.48 23.69 47.77
N ASP A 351 43.24 23.59 48.26
CA ASP A 351 42.81 24.33 49.47
C ASP A 351 43.61 23.99 50.70
N ARG A 352 44.34 22.88 50.74
CA ARG A 352 45.25 22.47 51.78
C ARG A 352 46.47 23.35 51.90
N SER A 353 46.87 24.04 50.83
CA SER A 353 48.00 25.00 50.85
C SER A 353 47.78 26.20 51.79
N LYS A 354 46.51 26.51 52.10
CA LYS A 354 46.14 27.59 53.05
C LYS A 354 46.58 27.32 54.49
N ALA A 355 46.83 26.06 54.83
CA ALA A 355 47.27 25.66 56.21
C ALA A 355 48.80 25.82 56.43
N GLY A 356 49.52 26.22 55.39
CA GLY A 356 50.99 26.32 55.45
C GLY A 356 51.70 24.97 55.28
N ALA A 357 52.93 24.97 54.80
CA ALA A 357 53.80 23.79 54.68
C ALA A 357 55.27 24.17 54.86
N VAL A 358 56.06 23.23 55.34
CA VAL A 358 57.51 23.35 55.41
C VAL A 358 58.15 22.40 54.39
N LEU A 359 59.00 22.91 53.52
CA LEU A 359 59.81 22.11 52.64
C LEU A 359 61.19 21.90 53.25
N MET A 360 61.55 20.64 53.50
CA MET A 360 62.90 20.30 53.96
C MET A 360 63.67 19.65 52.83
N MET A 361 64.84 20.18 52.52
CA MET A 361 65.79 19.62 51.56
C MET A 361 66.97 19.05 52.32
N MET A 362 67.31 17.79 52.10
CA MET A 362 68.47 17.14 52.68
C MET A 362 69.38 16.64 51.56
N ASP A 363 70.67 16.84 51.78
CA ASP A 363 71.74 16.31 50.95
C ASP A 363 72.64 15.40 51.79
N VAL A 364 73.23 14.40 51.18
CA VAL A 364 74.13 13.48 51.87
C VAL A 364 75.59 13.83 51.45
N ASP A 365 76.31 14.42 52.38
CA ASP A 365 77.72 14.72 52.20
C ASP A 365 78.53 13.42 52.11
N TYR A 366 79.58 13.44 51.29
CA TYR A 366 80.50 12.30 51.07
C TYR A 366 79.86 11.02 50.49
N PHE A 367 78.79 11.13 49.77
CA PHE A 367 78.22 9.98 49.05
C PHE A 367 79.10 9.63 47.84
N LYS A 368 79.83 8.46 47.94
CA LYS A 368 80.66 7.86 46.90
C LYS A 368 79.92 6.63 46.30
#